data_aa39a9d5076a52f6d9fd1e0ecc178134
#
_entry.id   aa39a9d5076a52f6d9fd1e0ecc178134
#
_cell.length_a   1.000
_cell.length_b   1.000
_cell.length_c   1.000
_cell.angle_alpha   90.00
_cell.angle_beta   90.00
_cell.angle_gamma   90.00
#
_symmetry.space_group_name_H-M   'P 1'
#
loop_
_entity.id
_entity.type
_entity.pdbx_description
1 polymer ?
#
loop_
_entity_poly.entity_id
_entity_poly.type
_entity_poly.pdbx_seq_one_letter_code
_entity_poly.pdbx_strand_id
1 'polypeptide(L)'
;MKLWSDSWINGDRIPPRYAAGRPDGAGRATFSDNLNPHLAWSEVPEGAKSMVLICHDFDVPTAADDVNQPGREVPADLPRADFFHWVLVDLPPRPTVIAEGEFSRGFTPRGKPGPAALHGARQGLNDYTGWFAGHPELDGRYFGYDGPFPPWNDSLVHHYVFTLYALVLPRLPLQGEFTGDQVRQALAGRVLAEATFSGTYTLNQRLLDASV
;
A
#
# COMPACT_ATOMS: atom_id res chain seq x y z
N MET A 1 -3.88 -19.82 -7.53
CA MET A 1 -3.90 -18.42 -8.02
C MET A 1 -2.46 -17.88 -8.01
N LYS A 2 -2.09 -17.05 -8.97
CA LYS A 2 -0.78 -16.39 -9.07
C LYS A 2 -0.98 -14.89 -9.16
N LEU A 3 -0.05 -14.11 -8.61
CA LEU A 3 0.00 -12.65 -8.69
C LEU A 3 1.41 -12.23 -9.09
N TRP A 4 1.54 -11.30 -10.04
CA TRP A 4 2.83 -10.75 -10.47
C TRP A 4 2.68 -9.31 -10.94
N SER A 5 3.80 -8.67 -11.24
CA SER A 5 3.88 -7.32 -11.77
C SER A 5 4.94 -7.22 -12.87
N ASP A 6 4.70 -6.33 -13.83
CA ASP A 6 5.73 -5.90 -14.78
C ASP A 6 6.51 -4.67 -14.26
N SER A 7 6.13 -4.14 -13.10
CA SER A 7 6.72 -2.93 -12.52
C SER A 7 8.07 -3.19 -11.83
N TRP A 8 8.24 -4.35 -11.18
CA TRP A 8 9.49 -4.87 -10.61
C TRP A 8 9.41 -6.38 -10.39
N ILE A 9 10.53 -7.03 -10.11
CA ILE A 9 10.60 -8.46 -9.79
C ILE A 9 10.17 -8.67 -8.33
N ASN A 10 9.40 -9.73 -8.04
CA ASN A 10 8.91 -10.03 -6.71
C ASN A 10 10.06 -10.06 -5.67
N GLY A 11 9.92 -9.29 -4.62
CA GLY A 11 10.92 -9.12 -3.56
C GLY A 11 11.98 -8.04 -3.82
N ASP A 12 12.10 -7.55 -5.05
CA ASP A 12 13.05 -6.52 -5.41
C ASP A 12 12.66 -5.14 -4.88
N ARG A 13 13.55 -4.18 -5.06
CA ARG A 13 13.32 -2.80 -4.71
C ARG A 13 12.24 -2.16 -5.59
N ILE A 14 11.28 -1.52 -4.95
CA ILE A 14 10.23 -0.76 -5.63
C ILE A 14 10.85 0.48 -6.30
N PRO A 15 10.65 0.69 -7.61
CA PRO A 15 11.09 1.92 -8.25
C PRO A 15 10.39 3.15 -7.68
N PRO A 16 11.10 4.29 -7.48
CA PRO A 16 10.55 5.48 -6.83
C PRO A 16 9.25 6.03 -7.41
N ARG A 17 8.97 5.80 -8.70
CA ARG A 17 7.74 6.23 -9.35
C ARG A 17 6.47 5.60 -8.77
N TYR A 18 6.58 4.45 -8.09
CA TYR A 18 5.46 3.79 -7.42
C TYR A 18 5.33 4.17 -5.94
N ALA A 19 6.29 4.93 -5.42
CA ALA A 19 6.30 5.42 -4.05
C ALA A 19 5.58 6.77 -3.93
N ALA A 20 5.02 7.06 -2.76
CA ALA A 20 4.51 8.38 -2.42
C ALA A 20 5.65 9.35 -2.11
N GLY A 21 6.78 8.85 -1.60
CA GLY A 21 7.97 9.63 -1.32
C GLY A 21 9.22 9.11 -2.01
N ARG A 22 10.15 10.00 -2.33
CA ARG A 22 11.48 9.70 -2.89
C ARG A 22 12.55 10.54 -2.22
N PRO A 23 13.83 10.12 -2.24
CA PRO A 23 14.92 10.96 -1.76
C PRO A 23 14.95 12.31 -2.48
N ASP A 24 15.22 13.39 -1.75
CA ASP A 24 15.31 14.75 -2.30
C ASP A 24 16.74 15.12 -2.75
N GLY A 25 17.71 14.23 -2.55
CA GLY A 25 19.13 14.45 -2.82
C GLY A 25 19.86 15.26 -1.73
N ALA A 26 19.16 15.72 -0.70
CA ALA A 26 19.72 16.46 0.44
C ALA A 26 19.63 15.66 1.77
N GLY A 27 19.42 14.33 1.67
CA GLY A 27 19.31 13.43 2.82
C GLY A 27 17.94 13.45 3.51
N ARG A 28 16.91 13.95 2.83
CA ARG A 28 15.51 13.96 3.24
C ARG A 28 14.64 13.35 2.13
N ALA A 29 13.34 13.59 2.20
CA ALA A 29 12.39 13.07 1.23
C ALA A 29 11.47 14.16 0.67
N THR A 30 11.01 13.94 -0.54
CA THR A 30 9.99 14.73 -1.23
C THR A 30 8.94 13.81 -1.85
N PHE A 31 7.79 14.34 -2.26
CA PHE A 31 6.77 13.56 -2.94
C PHE A 31 7.27 13.01 -4.29
N SER A 32 6.75 11.85 -4.66
CA SER A 32 7.06 11.15 -5.89
C SER A 32 5.81 10.99 -6.77
N ASP A 33 5.92 10.22 -7.87
CA ASP A 33 4.83 10.08 -8.86
C ASP A 33 3.63 9.30 -8.33
N ASN A 34 3.82 8.50 -7.28
CA ASN A 34 2.75 7.77 -6.58
C ASN A 34 1.82 6.99 -7.52
N LEU A 35 2.38 6.37 -8.56
CA LEU A 35 1.63 5.50 -9.45
C LEU A 35 1.33 4.19 -8.74
N ASN A 36 0.10 3.67 -8.84
CA ASN A 36 -0.07 2.26 -8.48
C ASN A 36 0.69 1.39 -9.48
N PRO A 37 1.31 0.26 -9.03
CA PRO A 37 2.00 -0.63 -9.94
C PRO A 37 1.03 -1.34 -10.89
N HIS A 38 1.56 -1.84 -12.01
CA HIS A 38 0.93 -2.91 -12.77
C HIS A 38 0.80 -4.14 -11.88
N LEU A 39 -0.36 -4.76 -11.85
CA LEU A 39 -0.60 -6.04 -11.19
C LEU A 39 -1.41 -6.94 -12.12
N ALA A 40 -0.97 -8.18 -12.29
CA ALA A 40 -1.69 -9.17 -13.07
C ALA A 40 -1.80 -10.49 -12.29
N TRP A 41 -2.84 -11.25 -12.57
CA TRP A 41 -3.07 -12.51 -11.88
C TRP A 41 -3.66 -13.57 -12.81
N SER A 42 -3.51 -14.82 -12.41
CA SER A 42 -4.04 -15.99 -13.14
C SER A 42 -4.51 -17.08 -12.19
N GLU A 43 -5.06 -18.15 -12.76
CA GLU A 43 -5.53 -19.31 -12.00
C GLU A 43 -6.54 -18.92 -10.91
N VAL A 44 -7.44 -17.98 -11.23
CA VAL A 44 -8.55 -17.61 -10.34
C VAL A 44 -9.45 -18.82 -10.16
N PRO A 45 -9.78 -19.21 -8.89
CA PRO A 45 -10.64 -20.36 -8.62
C PRO A 45 -12.00 -20.25 -9.31
N GLU A 46 -12.52 -21.38 -9.78
CA GLU A 46 -13.90 -21.47 -10.19
C GLU A 46 -14.81 -21.15 -8.99
N GLY A 47 -15.81 -20.30 -9.22
CA GLY A 47 -16.71 -19.83 -8.14
C GLY A 47 -16.25 -18.54 -7.46
N ALA A 48 -15.10 -17.97 -7.81
CA ALA A 48 -14.75 -16.62 -7.38
C ALA A 48 -15.74 -15.61 -7.96
N LYS A 49 -16.31 -14.78 -7.09
CA LYS A 49 -17.33 -13.77 -7.44
C LYS A 49 -16.81 -12.36 -7.33
N SER A 50 -15.80 -12.13 -6.52
CA SER A 50 -15.07 -10.85 -6.41
C SER A 50 -13.64 -11.09 -5.95
N MET A 51 -12.82 -10.03 -6.08
CA MET A 51 -11.46 -10.01 -5.60
C MET A 51 -11.30 -8.87 -4.59
N VAL A 52 -10.35 -9.04 -3.68
CA VAL A 52 -9.86 -8.01 -2.75
C VAL A 52 -8.36 -7.91 -2.90
N LEU A 53 -7.85 -6.69 -3.00
CA LEU A 53 -6.41 -6.40 -2.99
C LEU A 53 -6.09 -5.54 -1.78
N ILE A 54 -5.11 -5.98 -1.00
CA ILE A 54 -4.53 -5.22 0.12
C ILE A 54 -3.04 -5.04 -0.13
N CYS A 55 -2.55 -3.80 -0.01
CA CYS A 55 -1.13 -3.52 0.11
C CYS A 55 -0.86 -3.00 1.52
N HIS A 56 0.07 -3.62 2.25
CA HIS A 56 0.49 -3.17 3.57
C HIS A 56 2.00 -3.27 3.75
N ASP A 57 2.51 -2.44 4.65
CA ASP A 57 3.87 -2.41 5.16
C ASP A 57 3.81 -2.87 6.63
N PHE A 58 4.57 -3.88 7.01
CA PHE A 58 4.60 -4.40 8.38
C PHE A 58 5.80 -3.91 9.21
N ASP A 59 6.62 -3.03 8.64
CA ASP A 59 7.84 -2.50 9.26
C ASP A 59 7.65 -1.09 9.84
N VAL A 60 6.41 -0.57 9.92
CA VAL A 60 6.16 0.80 10.38
C VAL A 60 6.37 0.90 11.89
N PRO A 61 7.22 1.83 12.38
CA PRO A 61 7.49 1.97 13.81
C PRO A 61 6.23 2.40 14.57
N THR A 62 5.98 1.78 15.73
CA THR A 62 4.82 2.10 16.59
C THR A 62 4.98 3.39 17.39
N ALA A 63 6.19 3.96 17.45
CA ALA A 63 6.49 5.24 18.08
C ALA A 63 7.09 6.20 17.05
N ALA A 64 6.59 7.45 17.05
CA ALA A 64 6.97 8.47 16.07
C ALA A 64 8.04 9.47 16.58
N ASP A 65 8.52 9.31 17.81
CA ASP A 65 9.38 10.29 18.47
C ASP A 65 10.69 10.60 17.72
N ASP A 66 11.25 9.60 17.06
CA ASP A 66 12.49 9.71 16.27
C ASP A 66 12.24 9.81 14.77
N VAL A 67 11.00 9.61 14.32
CA VAL A 67 10.66 9.59 12.89
C VAL A 67 10.96 10.92 12.24
N ASN A 68 11.78 10.88 11.18
CA ASN A 68 12.15 12.04 10.38
C ASN A 68 12.82 13.18 11.19
N GLN A 69 13.49 12.86 12.32
CA GLN A 69 14.20 13.83 13.14
C GLN A 69 15.69 13.91 12.73
N PRO A 70 16.22 15.12 12.41
CA PRO A 70 17.64 15.29 12.12
C PRO A 70 18.52 14.83 13.29
N GLY A 71 19.57 14.06 12.99
CA GLY A 71 20.52 13.55 14.00
C GLY A 71 20.00 12.40 14.84
N ARG A 72 18.82 11.90 14.56
CA ARG A 72 18.25 10.70 15.18
C ARG A 72 18.14 9.57 14.16
N GLU A 73 17.98 8.35 14.65
CA GLU A 73 17.71 7.16 13.87
C GLU A 73 16.52 6.43 14.50
N VAL A 74 15.60 5.94 13.68
CA VAL A 74 14.53 5.06 14.15
C VAL A 74 15.15 3.68 14.38
N PRO A 75 15.22 3.17 15.64
CA PRO A 75 15.90 1.92 15.95
C PRO A 75 15.22 0.71 15.32
N ALA A 76 16.02 -0.31 14.94
CA ALA A 76 15.51 -1.55 14.36
C ALA A 76 14.71 -2.41 15.35
N ASP A 77 15.00 -2.28 16.64
CA ASP A 77 14.38 -3.05 17.73
C ASP A 77 13.08 -2.44 18.26
N LEU A 78 12.64 -1.29 17.72
CA LEU A 78 11.31 -0.77 18.02
C LEU A 78 10.22 -1.75 17.55
N PRO A 79 9.14 -1.94 18.34
CA PRO A 79 7.98 -2.66 17.86
C PRO A 79 7.44 -2.08 16.56
N ARG A 80 7.05 -2.96 15.65
CA ARG A 80 6.53 -2.58 14.32
C ARG A 80 5.06 -2.97 14.21
N ALA A 81 4.34 -2.26 13.37
CA ALA A 81 2.93 -2.47 13.10
C ALA A 81 2.63 -2.43 11.60
N ASP A 82 1.51 -3.02 11.23
CA ASP A 82 0.99 -2.92 9.87
C ASP A 82 0.53 -1.49 9.56
N PHE A 83 0.79 -1.07 8.33
CA PHE A 83 0.31 0.18 7.75
C PHE A 83 -0.28 -0.13 6.37
N PHE A 84 -1.55 0.15 6.19
CA PHE A 84 -2.25 -0.14 4.94
C PHE A 84 -2.04 0.99 3.93
N HIS A 85 -1.44 0.65 2.79
CA HIS A 85 -1.18 1.56 1.67
C HIS A 85 -2.26 1.52 0.60
N TRP A 86 -2.96 0.41 0.47
CA TRP A 86 -4.06 0.23 -0.48
C TRP A 86 -5.04 -0.83 0.01
N VAL A 87 -6.31 -0.48 0.00
CA VAL A 87 -7.42 -1.36 0.35
C VAL A 87 -8.45 -1.27 -0.76
N LEU A 88 -8.53 -2.28 -1.64
CA LEU A 88 -9.43 -2.33 -2.79
C LEU A 88 -10.30 -3.57 -2.68
N VAL A 89 -11.62 -3.41 -2.65
CA VAL A 89 -12.58 -4.49 -2.49
C VAL A 89 -13.60 -4.52 -3.62
N ASP A 90 -14.29 -5.66 -3.76
CA ASP A 90 -15.34 -5.88 -4.76
C ASP A 90 -14.83 -5.75 -6.21
N LEU A 91 -13.53 -5.91 -6.44
CA LEU A 91 -12.97 -5.93 -7.78
C LEU A 91 -13.52 -7.17 -8.52
N PRO A 92 -14.01 -7.04 -9.77
CA PRO A 92 -14.50 -8.21 -10.51
C PRO A 92 -13.33 -9.19 -10.77
N PRO A 93 -13.61 -10.52 -10.83
CA PRO A 93 -12.55 -11.51 -11.10
C PRO A 93 -11.89 -11.34 -12.49
N ARG A 94 -12.52 -10.60 -13.38
CA ARG A 94 -12.03 -10.25 -14.73
C ARG A 94 -12.31 -8.78 -15.03
N PRO A 95 -11.42 -8.05 -15.74
CA PRO A 95 -10.13 -8.52 -16.27
C PRO A 95 -9.17 -8.93 -15.15
N THR A 96 -8.11 -9.70 -15.50
CA THR A 96 -7.09 -10.19 -14.55
C THR A 96 -5.86 -9.28 -14.53
N VAL A 97 -6.07 -7.98 -14.60
CA VAL A 97 -5.01 -6.97 -14.66
C VAL A 97 -5.50 -5.63 -14.10
N ILE A 98 -4.63 -4.96 -13.39
CA ILE A 98 -4.68 -3.54 -13.06
C ILE A 98 -3.49 -2.89 -13.76
N ALA A 99 -3.74 -1.89 -14.59
CA ALA A 99 -2.67 -1.18 -15.29
C ALA A 99 -1.89 -0.25 -14.34
N GLU A 100 -0.63 0.02 -14.69
CA GLU A 100 0.18 1.04 -14.02
C GLU A 100 -0.53 2.39 -14.02
N GLY A 101 -0.64 3.01 -12.84
CA GLY A 101 -1.23 4.34 -12.68
C GLY A 101 -2.73 4.42 -12.98
N GLU A 102 -3.44 3.31 -13.04
CA GLU A 102 -4.88 3.28 -13.30
C GLU A 102 -5.68 3.84 -12.12
N PHE A 103 -5.26 3.54 -10.89
CA PHE A 103 -5.94 3.93 -9.65
C PHE A 103 -5.26 5.08 -8.90
N SER A 104 -4.00 5.39 -9.21
CA SER A 104 -3.25 6.47 -8.56
C SER A 104 -2.21 7.08 -9.48
N ARG A 105 -2.21 8.42 -9.54
CA ARG A 105 -1.22 9.25 -10.22
C ARG A 105 -0.99 10.52 -9.42
N GLY A 106 0.18 10.64 -8.79
CA GLY A 106 0.52 11.75 -7.90
C GLY A 106 -0.02 11.57 -6.49
N PHE A 107 0.68 12.17 -5.53
CA PHE A 107 0.20 12.29 -4.16
C PHE A 107 -0.80 13.46 -4.09
N THR A 108 -1.97 13.20 -3.52
CA THR A 108 -3.03 14.22 -3.38
C THR A 108 -3.10 14.67 -1.92
N PRO A 109 -2.64 15.89 -1.58
CA PRO A 109 -2.81 16.42 -0.24
C PRO A 109 -4.28 16.34 0.21
N ARG A 110 -4.51 15.91 1.46
CA ARG A 110 -5.82 15.65 2.05
C ARG A 110 -6.57 14.44 1.48
N GLY A 111 -5.92 13.66 0.62
CA GLY A 111 -6.39 12.38 0.11
C GLY A 111 -7.24 12.45 -1.16
N LYS A 112 -7.38 11.31 -1.78
CA LYS A 112 -8.25 11.06 -2.93
C LYS A 112 -9.68 10.75 -2.47
N PRO A 113 -10.72 11.04 -3.29
CA PRO A 113 -12.09 10.69 -2.95
C PRO A 113 -12.34 9.16 -2.96
N GLY A 114 -13.34 8.73 -2.22
CA GLY A 114 -13.81 7.35 -2.13
C GLY A 114 -15.18 7.26 -1.46
N PRO A 115 -15.68 6.05 -1.20
CA PRO A 115 -15.08 4.74 -1.47
C PRO A 115 -15.27 4.23 -2.91
N ALA A 116 -16.10 4.88 -3.76
CA ALA A 116 -16.33 4.43 -5.13
C ALA A 116 -15.01 4.44 -5.94
N ALA A 117 -14.76 3.37 -6.67
CA ALA A 117 -13.57 3.18 -7.47
C ALA A 117 -13.90 2.66 -8.87
N LEU A 118 -12.88 2.51 -9.72
CA LEU A 118 -13.01 1.98 -11.07
C LEU A 118 -13.57 0.55 -11.05
N HIS A 119 -14.13 0.10 -12.16
CA HIS A 119 -14.65 -1.26 -12.38
C HIS A 119 -15.77 -1.69 -11.40
N GLY A 120 -16.46 -0.73 -10.77
CA GLY A 120 -17.48 -1.01 -9.76
C GLY A 120 -16.92 -1.45 -8.39
N ALA A 121 -15.61 -1.45 -8.24
CA ALA A 121 -14.92 -1.71 -6.98
C ALA A 121 -15.12 -0.57 -5.97
N ARG A 122 -14.68 -0.81 -4.73
CA ARG A 122 -14.61 0.21 -3.68
C ARG A 122 -13.21 0.25 -3.08
N GLN A 123 -12.75 1.44 -2.69
CA GLN A 123 -11.50 1.65 -1.98
C GLN A 123 -11.78 2.03 -0.53
N GLY A 124 -11.03 1.43 0.40
CA GLY A 124 -11.00 1.82 1.80
C GLY A 124 -10.04 2.97 2.05
N LEU A 125 -10.11 3.48 3.27
CA LEU A 125 -9.14 4.42 3.81
C LEU A 125 -7.80 3.68 3.99
N ASN A 126 -6.72 4.28 3.52
CA ASN A 126 -5.37 3.89 3.86
C ASN A 126 -4.90 4.63 5.12
N ASP A 127 -3.81 4.19 5.72
CA ASP A 127 -3.39 4.65 7.04
C ASP A 127 -2.70 6.03 7.03
N TYR A 128 -2.44 6.61 5.86
CA TYR A 128 -2.09 8.04 5.80
C TYR A 128 -3.20 8.93 6.37
N THR A 129 -4.46 8.47 6.39
CA THR A 129 -5.56 9.13 7.08
C THR A 129 -5.27 9.37 8.56
N GLY A 130 -4.78 8.35 9.25
CA GLY A 130 -4.37 8.46 10.66
C GLY A 130 -3.02 9.16 10.84
N TRP A 131 -2.08 8.87 9.94
CA TRP A 131 -0.74 9.44 10.00
C TRP A 131 -0.71 10.97 9.88
N PHE A 132 -1.55 11.52 9.01
CA PHE A 132 -1.64 12.97 8.80
C PHE A 132 -2.72 13.65 9.64
N ALA A 133 -3.38 12.95 10.56
CA ALA A 133 -4.40 13.55 11.42
C ALA A 133 -3.84 14.77 12.17
N GLY A 134 -4.52 15.92 12.07
CA GLY A 134 -4.12 17.18 12.68
C GLY A 134 -3.00 17.94 11.95
N HIS A 135 -2.46 17.41 10.83
CA HIS A 135 -1.46 18.13 10.05
C HIS A 135 -2.12 19.28 9.26
N PRO A 136 -1.62 20.53 9.34
CA PRO A 136 -2.32 21.70 8.76
C PRO A 136 -2.66 21.58 7.27
N GLU A 137 -1.80 20.93 6.50
CA GLU A 137 -1.92 20.84 5.04
C GLU A 137 -2.31 19.45 4.53
N LEU A 138 -2.10 18.39 5.34
CA LEU A 138 -2.25 17.01 4.91
C LEU A 138 -3.38 16.27 5.61
N ASP A 139 -3.93 16.80 6.72
CA ASP A 139 -5.08 16.17 7.39
C ASP A 139 -6.25 15.98 6.42
N GLY A 140 -6.72 14.72 6.29
CA GLY A 140 -7.76 14.39 5.34
C GLY A 140 -8.05 12.89 5.27
N ARG A 141 -8.81 12.50 4.26
CA ARG A 141 -9.30 11.12 4.06
C ARG A 141 -8.63 10.50 2.84
N TYR A 142 -7.70 9.60 3.07
CA TYR A 142 -6.87 8.99 2.03
C TYR A 142 -7.49 7.68 1.57
N PHE A 143 -8.24 7.70 0.47
CA PHE A 143 -8.75 6.49 -0.17
C PHE A 143 -7.79 5.98 -1.25
N GLY A 144 -7.76 4.65 -1.42
CA GLY A 144 -7.01 4.03 -2.48
C GLY A 144 -5.51 3.92 -2.22
N TYR A 145 -4.74 3.85 -3.30
CA TYR A 145 -3.31 3.66 -3.24
C TYR A 145 -2.57 4.95 -2.92
N ASP A 146 -1.79 4.94 -1.87
CA ASP A 146 -0.67 5.83 -1.65
C ASP A 146 0.55 4.96 -1.28
N GLY A 147 1.58 5.04 -2.11
CA GLY A 147 2.72 4.12 -2.07
C GLY A 147 3.69 4.34 -0.92
N PRO A 148 4.86 3.69 -0.97
CA PRO A 148 5.89 3.79 0.05
C PRO A 148 6.30 5.22 0.39
N PHE A 149 6.41 5.50 1.69
CA PHE A 149 7.01 6.72 2.22
C PHE A 149 7.55 6.48 3.64
N PRO A 150 8.49 5.50 3.79
CA PRO A 150 9.04 5.19 5.10
C PRO A 150 9.84 6.39 5.64
N PRO A 151 10.12 6.43 6.95
CA PRO A 151 10.99 7.46 7.51
C PRO A 151 12.37 7.46 6.82
N TRP A 152 12.85 8.64 6.43
CA TRP A 152 14.17 8.76 5.77
C TRP A 152 15.34 8.44 6.70
N ASN A 153 15.10 8.26 7.98
CA ASN A 153 16.08 7.89 9.00
C ASN A 153 15.78 6.55 9.67
N ASP A 154 14.90 5.72 9.09
CA ASP A 154 14.66 4.37 9.62
C ASP A 154 15.87 3.46 9.33
N SER A 155 16.27 2.71 10.34
CA SER A 155 17.37 1.73 10.23
C SER A 155 16.97 0.45 9.50
N LEU A 156 15.67 0.24 9.23
CA LEU A 156 15.16 -0.89 8.47
C LEU A 156 14.81 -0.51 7.02
N VAL A 157 14.96 -1.47 6.13
CA VAL A 157 14.31 -1.46 4.82
C VAL A 157 12.89 -1.97 5.03
N HIS A 158 11.89 -1.25 4.54
CA HIS A 158 10.49 -1.62 4.67
C HIS A 158 10.04 -2.57 3.58
N HIS A 159 9.10 -3.48 3.91
CA HIS A 159 8.52 -4.46 3.00
C HIS A 159 7.05 -4.12 2.71
N TYR A 160 6.72 -4.07 1.44
CA TYR A 160 5.37 -3.77 0.95
C TYR A 160 4.79 -5.03 0.33
N VAL A 161 3.75 -5.57 0.96
CA VAL A 161 3.13 -6.83 0.55
C VAL A 161 1.77 -6.56 -0.07
N PHE A 162 1.62 -6.91 -1.35
CA PHE A 162 0.37 -6.92 -2.07
C PHE A 162 -0.24 -8.32 -1.96
N THR A 163 -1.40 -8.44 -1.35
CA THR A 163 -2.13 -9.70 -1.26
C THR A 163 -3.45 -9.58 -1.99
N LEU A 164 -3.64 -10.47 -2.97
CA LEU A 164 -4.88 -10.59 -3.74
C LEU A 164 -5.66 -11.80 -3.24
N TYR A 165 -6.91 -11.59 -2.85
CA TYR A 165 -7.83 -12.62 -2.35
C TYR A 165 -8.98 -12.84 -3.35
N ALA A 166 -9.28 -14.10 -3.69
CA ALA A 166 -10.47 -14.49 -4.45
C ALA A 166 -11.58 -14.90 -3.48
N LEU A 167 -12.78 -14.33 -3.63
CA LEU A 167 -13.86 -14.49 -2.67
C LEU A 167 -15.08 -15.22 -3.26
N VAL A 168 -15.80 -15.98 -2.38
CA VAL A 168 -17.08 -16.61 -2.71
C VAL A 168 -18.24 -15.60 -2.83
N LEU A 169 -18.06 -14.37 -2.36
CA LEU A 169 -19.08 -13.32 -2.36
C LEU A 169 -18.85 -12.32 -3.50
N PRO A 170 -19.92 -11.82 -4.13
CA PRO A 170 -19.79 -10.76 -5.13
C PRO A 170 -19.46 -9.39 -4.51
N ARG A 171 -19.72 -9.22 -3.22
CA ARG A 171 -19.49 -7.98 -2.49
C ARG A 171 -19.23 -8.25 -1.01
N LEU A 172 -18.20 -7.60 -0.44
CA LEU A 172 -17.95 -7.65 1.00
C LEU A 172 -19.04 -6.87 1.77
N PRO A 173 -19.48 -7.39 2.93
CA PRO A 173 -20.51 -6.76 3.76
C PRO A 173 -19.98 -5.57 4.55
N LEU A 174 -19.34 -4.63 3.85
CA LEU A 174 -18.82 -3.38 4.38
C LEU A 174 -19.66 -2.22 3.84
N GLN A 175 -19.99 -1.25 4.71
CA GLN A 175 -20.78 -0.08 4.34
C GLN A 175 -20.02 1.20 4.63
N GLY A 176 -20.30 2.24 3.84
CA GLY A 176 -19.67 3.55 3.97
C GLY A 176 -18.15 3.45 3.75
N GLU A 177 -17.42 4.10 4.63
CA GLU A 177 -15.97 4.07 4.68
C GLU A 177 -15.49 2.91 5.53
N PHE A 178 -14.37 2.31 5.15
CA PHE A 178 -13.81 1.16 5.84
C PHE A 178 -12.28 1.18 5.77
N THR A 179 -11.64 0.51 6.71
CA THR A 179 -10.19 0.40 6.87
C THR A 179 -9.68 -0.99 6.46
N GLY A 180 -8.36 -1.14 6.35
CA GLY A 180 -7.71 -2.43 6.08
C GLY A 180 -8.05 -3.50 7.12
N ASP A 181 -8.08 -3.15 8.41
CA ASP A 181 -8.44 -4.09 9.48
C ASP A 181 -9.88 -4.58 9.36
N GLN A 182 -10.81 -3.71 9.05
CA GLN A 182 -12.21 -4.10 8.83
C GLN A 182 -12.35 -5.03 7.62
N VAL A 183 -11.55 -4.81 6.57
CA VAL A 183 -11.51 -5.72 5.42
C VAL A 183 -10.93 -7.06 5.83
N ARG A 184 -9.80 -7.11 6.53
CA ARG A 184 -9.20 -8.37 7.03
C ARG A 184 -10.19 -9.17 7.88
N GLN A 185 -10.93 -8.52 8.76
CA GLN A 185 -12.00 -9.18 9.53
C GLN A 185 -13.12 -9.71 8.65
N ALA A 186 -13.52 -8.94 7.64
CA ALA A 186 -14.59 -9.33 6.72
C ALA A 186 -14.18 -10.48 5.76
N LEU A 187 -12.88 -10.77 5.58
CA LEU A 187 -12.40 -11.88 4.76
C LEU A 187 -12.61 -13.25 5.41
N ALA A 188 -12.77 -13.33 6.74
CA ALA A 188 -12.85 -14.59 7.48
C ALA A 188 -13.95 -15.53 6.93
N GLY A 189 -13.55 -16.74 6.52
CA GLY A 189 -14.44 -17.76 5.97
C GLY A 189 -14.99 -17.48 4.56
N ARG A 190 -14.44 -16.49 3.84
CA ARG A 190 -14.92 -16.06 2.52
C ARG A 190 -13.89 -16.21 1.40
N VAL A 191 -12.64 -16.50 1.76
CA VAL A 191 -11.51 -16.62 0.83
C VAL A 191 -11.46 -18.02 0.21
N LEU A 192 -11.41 -18.08 -1.12
CA LEU A 192 -11.20 -19.30 -1.90
C LEU A 192 -9.72 -19.56 -2.16
N ALA A 193 -8.97 -18.51 -2.44
CA ALA A 193 -7.53 -18.54 -2.67
C ALA A 193 -6.93 -17.16 -2.46
N GLU A 194 -5.63 -17.14 -2.20
CA GLU A 194 -4.84 -15.91 -2.12
C GLU A 194 -3.52 -16.06 -2.89
N ALA A 195 -2.94 -14.94 -3.28
CA ALA A 195 -1.61 -14.86 -3.85
C ALA A 195 -0.96 -13.54 -3.42
N THR A 196 0.35 -13.57 -3.23
CA THR A 196 1.13 -12.42 -2.77
C THR A 196 2.17 -12.00 -3.80
N PHE A 197 2.47 -10.72 -3.81
CA PHE A 197 3.55 -10.08 -4.52
C PHE A 197 4.14 -9.00 -3.62
N SER A 198 5.45 -8.84 -3.58
CA SER A 198 6.08 -7.90 -2.64
C SER A 198 7.18 -7.08 -3.29
N GLY A 199 7.57 -6.04 -2.59
CA GLY A 199 8.77 -5.27 -2.89
C GLY A 199 9.29 -4.59 -1.63
N THR A 200 10.50 -4.05 -1.71
CA THR A 200 11.16 -3.36 -0.61
C THR A 200 11.35 -1.90 -0.94
N TYR A 201 11.39 -1.03 0.07
CA TYR A 201 11.68 0.38 -0.13
C TYR A 201 12.34 0.99 1.11
N THR A 202 13.22 1.94 0.90
CA THR A 202 13.81 2.76 1.96
C THR A 202 14.10 4.15 1.42
N LEU A 203 14.04 5.15 2.30
CA LEU A 203 14.51 6.52 2.05
C LEU A 203 15.80 6.83 2.83
N ASN A 204 16.30 5.88 3.64
CA ASN A 204 17.55 6.04 4.36
C ASN A 204 18.74 5.93 3.40
N GLN A 205 19.45 7.06 3.21
CA GLN A 205 20.57 7.15 2.26
C GLN A 205 21.65 6.10 2.56
N ARG A 206 21.92 5.80 3.83
CA ARG A 206 22.93 4.79 4.22
C ARG A 206 22.56 3.39 3.72
N LEU A 207 21.26 3.04 3.78
CA LEU A 207 20.77 1.74 3.29
C LEU A 207 20.72 1.69 1.77
N LEU A 208 20.49 2.84 1.13
CA LEU A 208 20.55 2.97 -0.33
C LEU A 208 21.96 2.74 -0.85
N ASP A 209 22.97 3.33 -0.21
CA ASP A 209 24.38 3.25 -0.59
C ASP A 209 24.98 1.84 -0.32
N ALA A 210 24.48 1.15 0.71
CA ALA A 210 24.93 -0.22 1.06
C ALA A 210 24.38 -1.31 0.11
N SER A 211 23.42 -0.96 -0.74
CA SER A 211 22.76 -1.90 -1.67
C SER A 211 23.32 -1.86 -3.10
N VAL A 212 24.46 -1.15 -3.32
CA VAL A 212 25.13 -0.99 -4.62
C VAL A 212 26.32 -1.94 -4.73
#